data_b04f1f88aaf49bdf0235aaaa51ee4496
#
_entry.id   b04f1f88aaf49bdf0235aaaa51ee4496
#
_cell.length_a   1.000
_cell.length_b   1.000
_cell.length_c   1.000
_cell.angle_alpha   90.00
_cell.angle_beta   90.00
_cell.angle_gamma   90.00
#
_symmetry.space_group_name_H-M   'P 1'
#
loop_
_entity.id
_entity.type
_entity.pdbx_description
1 polymer ?
#
loop_
_entity_poly.entity_id
_entity_poly.type
_entity_poly.pdbx_seq_one_letter_code
_entity_poly.pdbx_strand_id
1 'polypeptide(L)'
;MSMVMPEIIVQRVLQKGIKDLRNDPDAFNKIFSQFLCDELDFDYGQTQIDKVREWFFETKIPVLQAWSLNPDRIPCFSIHLASESEDENKAAIGDYYGDASDSTISTGVFTVHVDIGIHGDKSGDTVLWLYYIMSYIFFKQKRVAERLGLQLHTWQASDYNKNDQYVAENVWSRWVRFRCTTQNWLEDEAFTETDDLKTEVTYESIGDNGDDLS
;
A
#
# COMPACT_ATOMS: atom_id res chain seq x y z
N MET A 1 15.83 -15.28 0.98
CA MET A 1 15.16 -14.40 0.00
C MET A 1 14.08 -13.61 0.70
N SER A 2 14.11 -12.30 0.62
CA SER A 2 13.05 -11.43 1.15
C SER A 2 12.68 -10.41 0.08
N MET A 3 11.55 -10.65 -0.59
CA MET A 3 10.94 -9.66 -1.46
C MET A 3 9.85 -8.94 -0.68
N VAL A 4 9.98 -7.64 -0.60
CA VAL A 4 9.01 -6.77 0.06
C VAL A 4 7.86 -6.49 -0.91
N MET A 5 6.64 -6.79 -0.50
CA MET A 5 5.42 -6.49 -1.26
C MET A 5 4.68 -5.35 -0.55
N PRO A 6 4.87 -4.10 -0.99
CA PRO A 6 4.39 -2.91 -0.28
C PRO A 6 2.89 -2.94 -0.02
N GLU A 7 2.11 -3.35 -1.02
CA GLU A 7 0.64 -3.39 -0.93
C GLU A 7 0.16 -4.41 0.11
N ILE A 8 0.85 -5.55 0.19
CA ILE A 8 0.52 -6.60 1.16
C ILE A 8 0.82 -6.11 2.57
N ILE A 9 1.96 -5.43 2.77
CA ILE A 9 2.33 -4.88 4.07
C ILE A 9 1.32 -3.83 4.50
N VAL A 10 0.99 -2.88 3.62
CA VAL A 10 0.00 -1.83 3.88
C VAL A 10 -1.37 -2.44 4.21
N GLN A 11 -1.80 -3.44 3.44
CA GLN A 11 -3.05 -4.16 3.70
C GLN A 11 -3.06 -4.81 5.09
N ARG A 12 -1.98 -5.51 5.43
CA ARG A 12 -1.87 -6.21 6.72
C ARG A 12 -1.80 -5.26 7.90
N VAL A 13 -1.09 -4.15 7.74
CA VAL A 13 -1.02 -3.08 8.75
C VAL A 13 -2.42 -2.51 9.02
N LEU A 14 -3.18 -2.19 7.96
CA LEU A 14 -4.56 -1.71 8.11
C LEU A 14 -5.49 -2.76 8.73
N GLN A 15 -5.48 -3.99 8.23
CA GLN A 15 -6.30 -5.07 8.78
C GLN A 15 -6.03 -5.32 10.25
N LYS A 16 -4.73 -5.37 10.62
CA LYS A 16 -4.31 -5.52 12.01
C LYS A 16 -4.75 -4.32 12.85
N GLY A 17 -4.55 -3.10 12.35
CA GLY A 17 -4.94 -1.88 13.06
C GLY A 17 -6.44 -1.79 13.31
N ILE A 18 -7.28 -2.15 12.32
CA ILE A 18 -8.74 -2.23 12.46
C ILE A 18 -9.11 -3.24 13.55
N LYS A 19 -8.47 -4.41 13.55
CA LYS A 19 -8.70 -5.45 14.57
C LYS A 19 -8.27 -4.96 15.97
N ASP A 20 -7.12 -4.32 16.08
CA ASP A 20 -6.59 -3.79 17.34
C ASP A 20 -7.52 -2.71 17.90
N LEU A 21 -8.07 -1.82 17.06
CA LEU A 21 -9.02 -0.78 17.45
C LEU A 21 -10.35 -1.35 17.95
N ARG A 22 -10.80 -2.46 17.39
CA ARG A 22 -12.01 -3.15 17.89
C ARG A 22 -11.81 -3.75 19.28
N ASN A 23 -10.58 -3.94 19.71
CA ASN A 23 -10.23 -4.41 21.05
C ASN A 23 -9.85 -3.27 22.02
N ASP A 24 -9.76 -2.01 21.54
CA ASP A 24 -9.36 -0.84 22.31
C ASP A 24 -10.36 0.33 22.04
N PRO A 25 -11.56 0.28 22.63
CA PRO A 25 -12.58 1.32 22.41
C PRO A 25 -12.11 2.71 22.87
N ASP A 26 -11.21 2.80 23.84
CA ASP A 26 -10.70 4.08 24.36
C ASP A 26 -9.78 4.80 23.35
N ALA A 27 -9.30 4.08 22.33
CA ALA A 27 -8.52 4.68 21.27
C ALA A 27 -9.29 5.75 20.49
N PHE A 28 -10.62 5.66 20.42
CA PHE A 28 -11.46 6.64 19.73
C PHE A 28 -11.38 8.03 20.36
N ASN A 29 -11.30 8.12 21.69
CA ASN A 29 -11.09 9.38 22.38
C ASN A 29 -9.74 10.02 22.02
N LYS A 30 -8.73 9.22 21.72
CA LYS A 30 -7.41 9.71 21.28
C LYS A 30 -7.43 10.15 19.82
N ILE A 31 -8.11 9.38 18.94
CA ILE A 31 -8.20 9.68 17.50
C ILE A 31 -8.99 10.98 17.29
N PHE A 32 -10.06 11.16 18.02
CA PHE A 32 -11.01 12.26 17.86
C PHE A 32 -10.96 13.25 19.05
N SER A 33 -9.79 13.36 19.70
CA SER A 33 -9.62 14.24 20.88
C SER A 33 -9.97 15.70 20.61
N GLN A 34 -9.90 16.16 19.36
CA GLN A 34 -10.28 17.52 18.97
C GLN A 34 -11.76 17.81 19.24
N PHE A 35 -12.64 16.80 19.20
CA PHE A 35 -14.05 16.98 19.59
C PHE A 35 -14.25 17.25 21.09
N LEU A 36 -13.20 17.00 21.90
CA LEU A 36 -13.21 17.25 23.34
C LEU A 36 -12.48 18.54 23.69
N CYS A 37 -12.07 19.33 22.71
CA CYS A 37 -11.33 20.57 22.92
C CYS A 37 -12.31 21.72 23.19
N ASP A 38 -12.31 22.24 24.41
CA ASP A 38 -13.18 23.34 24.83
C ASP A 38 -12.95 24.60 23.99
N GLU A 39 -11.70 24.84 23.50
CA GLU A 39 -11.34 25.99 22.68
C GLU A 39 -12.02 25.96 21.29
N LEU A 40 -12.43 24.81 20.82
CA LEU A 40 -13.09 24.65 19.53
C LEU A 40 -14.62 24.63 19.63
N ASP A 41 -15.15 24.70 20.85
CA ASP A 41 -16.60 24.82 21.16
C ASP A 41 -17.49 23.81 20.41
N PHE A 42 -17.02 22.55 20.36
CA PHE A 42 -17.81 21.47 19.75
C PHE A 42 -18.94 21.04 20.67
N ASP A 43 -20.16 21.43 20.33
CA ASP A 43 -21.35 20.90 20.97
C ASP A 43 -21.38 19.37 20.87
N TYR A 44 -21.57 18.70 22.00
CA TYR A 44 -21.70 17.24 22.06
C TYR A 44 -20.49 16.44 21.62
N GLY A 45 -19.26 16.93 21.85
CA GLY A 45 -18.02 16.29 21.42
C GLY A 45 -17.93 14.80 21.77
N GLN A 46 -18.24 14.42 23.03
CA GLN A 46 -18.26 13.01 23.44
C GLN A 46 -19.32 12.20 22.69
N THR A 47 -20.48 12.76 22.43
CA THR A 47 -21.55 12.11 21.66
C THR A 47 -21.12 11.84 20.22
N GLN A 48 -20.33 12.73 19.61
CA GLN A 48 -19.80 12.51 18.28
C GLN A 48 -18.79 11.38 18.26
N ILE A 49 -17.91 11.29 19.26
CA ILE A 49 -16.94 10.20 19.40
C ILE A 49 -17.68 8.87 19.58
N ASP A 50 -18.70 8.83 20.44
CA ASP A 50 -19.49 7.64 20.68
C ASP A 50 -20.20 7.16 19.40
N LYS A 51 -20.75 8.09 18.61
CA LYS A 51 -21.36 7.79 17.32
C LYS A 51 -20.38 7.19 16.33
N VAL A 52 -19.15 7.74 16.22
CA VAL A 52 -18.11 7.20 15.35
C VAL A 52 -17.70 5.80 15.81
N ARG A 53 -17.54 5.62 17.11
CA ARG A 53 -17.19 4.34 17.71
C ARG A 53 -18.24 3.28 17.43
N GLU A 54 -19.51 3.55 17.71
CA GLU A 54 -20.64 2.66 17.47
C GLU A 54 -20.71 2.27 15.99
N TRP A 55 -20.68 3.25 15.09
CA TRP A 55 -20.64 3.02 13.67
C TRP A 55 -19.47 2.09 13.25
N PHE A 56 -18.25 2.32 13.78
CA PHE A 56 -17.09 1.52 13.46
C PHE A 56 -17.22 0.05 13.92
N PHE A 57 -17.83 -0.17 15.08
CA PHE A 57 -18.03 -1.52 15.61
C PHE A 57 -19.09 -2.29 14.83
N GLU A 58 -20.12 -1.64 14.38
CA GLU A 58 -21.21 -2.24 13.61
C GLU A 58 -20.88 -2.44 12.14
N THR A 59 -19.99 -1.61 11.60
CA THR A 59 -19.69 -1.60 10.17
C THR A 59 -18.54 -2.54 9.82
N LYS A 60 -18.74 -3.36 8.78
CA LYS A 60 -17.66 -4.14 8.19
C LYS A 60 -16.85 -3.25 7.25
N ILE A 61 -15.57 -3.07 7.55
CA ILE A 61 -14.64 -2.24 6.77
C ILE A 61 -13.60 -3.15 6.12
N PRO A 62 -13.82 -3.59 4.90
CA PRO A 62 -12.85 -4.41 4.16
C PRO A 62 -11.65 -3.57 3.72
N VAL A 63 -10.48 -4.22 3.68
CA VAL A 63 -9.25 -3.68 3.10
C VAL A 63 -8.94 -4.51 1.86
N LEU A 64 -9.10 -3.91 0.70
CA LEU A 64 -9.08 -4.56 -0.59
C LEU A 64 -7.78 -4.23 -1.33
N GLN A 65 -7.30 -5.16 -2.12
CA GLN A 65 -6.29 -4.87 -3.14
C GLN A 65 -7.02 -4.47 -4.43
N ALA A 66 -6.56 -3.40 -5.07
CA ALA A 66 -7.18 -2.81 -6.24
C ALA A 66 -8.61 -2.26 -6.00
N TRP A 67 -9.20 -1.77 -7.06
CA TRP A 67 -10.52 -1.14 -7.05
C TRP A 67 -11.62 -2.15 -6.75
N SER A 68 -12.49 -1.81 -5.80
CA SER A 68 -13.76 -2.50 -5.66
C SER A 68 -14.83 -1.74 -6.42
N LEU A 69 -15.28 -2.30 -7.52
CA LEU A 69 -16.43 -1.78 -8.27
C LEU A 69 -17.77 -2.21 -7.63
N ASN A 70 -17.72 -3.02 -6.57
CA ASN A 70 -18.92 -3.50 -5.91
C ASN A 70 -19.35 -2.54 -4.79
N PRO A 71 -20.47 -1.80 -4.93
CA PRO A 71 -20.98 -0.89 -3.93
C PRO A 71 -21.31 -1.57 -2.59
N ASP A 72 -21.58 -2.87 -2.57
CA ASP A 72 -21.83 -3.63 -1.34
C ASP A 72 -20.61 -3.75 -0.41
N ARG A 73 -19.45 -3.36 -0.90
CA ARG A 73 -18.21 -3.38 -0.12
C ARG A 73 -17.82 -2.04 0.49
N ILE A 74 -18.65 -1.02 0.33
CA ILE A 74 -18.43 0.30 0.87
C ILE A 74 -19.15 0.41 2.23
N PRO A 75 -18.51 0.97 3.27
CA PRO A 75 -17.22 1.67 3.26
C PRO A 75 -16.02 0.71 3.24
N CYS A 76 -14.93 1.12 2.58
CA CYS A 76 -13.74 0.27 2.44
C CYS A 76 -12.45 1.07 2.24
N PHE A 77 -11.32 0.37 2.39
CA PHE A 77 -10.02 0.82 1.90
C PHE A 77 -9.66 0.03 0.64
N SER A 78 -9.14 0.71 -0.38
CA SER A 78 -8.52 0.08 -1.55
C SER A 78 -7.04 0.45 -1.61
N ILE A 79 -6.19 -0.52 -1.93
CA ILE A 79 -4.73 -0.34 -1.94
C ILE A 79 -4.23 -0.57 -3.35
N HIS A 80 -3.41 0.37 -3.83
CA HIS A 80 -2.86 0.36 -5.17
C HIS A 80 -1.37 0.66 -5.15
N LEU A 81 -0.58 -0.08 -5.90
CA LEU A 81 0.76 0.31 -6.25
C LEU A 81 0.67 1.38 -7.34
N ALA A 82 1.00 2.61 -7.00
CA ALA A 82 0.95 3.72 -7.94
C ALA A 82 2.19 3.77 -8.83
N SER A 83 3.36 3.53 -8.24
CA SER A 83 4.62 3.39 -8.97
C SER A 83 5.68 2.73 -8.09
N GLU A 84 6.60 2.06 -8.75
CA GLU A 84 7.82 1.53 -8.16
C GLU A 84 8.98 1.88 -9.09
N SER A 85 10.05 2.40 -8.55
CA SER A 85 11.25 2.75 -9.29
C SER A 85 12.48 2.43 -8.47
N GLU A 86 13.50 1.95 -9.14
CA GLU A 86 14.80 1.75 -8.53
C GLU A 86 15.38 3.09 -8.03
N ASP A 87 16.05 3.05 -6.89
CA ASP A 87 16.77 4.21 -6.34
C ASP A 87 18.27 4.03 -6.61
N GLU A 88 18.70 4.40 -7.79
CA GLU A 88 20.08 4.28 -8.27
C GLU A 88 21.11 4.94 -7.34
N ASN A 89 20.68 5.89 -6.51
CA ASN A 89 21.58 6.56 -5.57
C ASN A 89 21.82 5.74 -4.29
N LYS A 90 21.10 4.63 -4.10
CA LYS A 90 21.23 3.80 -2.90
C LYS A 90 21.87 2.45 -3.18
N ALA A 91 21.22 1.62 -3.99
CA ALA A 91 21.73 0.34 -4.40
C ALA A 91 21.00 -0.11 -5.67
N ALA A 92 21.71 -0.38 -6.74
CA ALA A 92 21.15 -0.90 -7.97
C ALA A 92 20.74 -2.38 -7.82
N ILE A 93 19.87 -2.85 -8.72
CA ILE A 93 19.49 -4.26 -8.77
C ILE A 93 20.74 -5.09 -9.05
N GLY A 94 21.00 -6.06 -8.17
CA GLY A 94 22.14 -6.94 -8.29
C GLY A 94 23.41 -6.43 -7.61
N ASP A 95 23.37 -5.28 -6.95
CA ASP A 95 24.48 -4.86 -6.11
C ASP A 95 24.67 -5.85 -4.95
N TYR A 96 25.92 -6.20 -4.69
CA TYR A 96 26.27 -7.13 -3.63
C TYR A 96 26.59 -6.39 -2.34
N TYR A 97 26.05 -6.87 -1.25
CA TYR A 97 26.43 -6.41 0.08
C TYR A 97 27.52 -7.30 0.67
N GLY A 98 28.71 -6.74 0.93
CA GLY A 98 29.80 -7.43 1.56
C GLY A 98 31.10 -7.40 0.77
N ASP A 99 32.10 -8.13 1.25
CA ASP A 99 33.39 -8.27 0.57
C ASP A 99 33.19 -9.13 -0.69
N ALA A 100 33.64 -8.65 -1.85
CA ALA A 100 33.39 -9.23 -3.16
C ALA A 100 33.81 -10.72 -3.33
N SER A 101 34.53 -11.26 -2.35
CA SER A 101 34.96 -12.66 -2.32
C SER A 101 33.96 -13.62 -1.67
N ASP A 102 32.96 -13.12 -0.94
CA ASP A 102 32.09 -13.96 -0.08
C ASP A 102 30.61 -13.54 -0.14
N SER A 103 30.24 -12.60 -1.02
CA SER A 103 28.91 -12.03 -1.03
C SER A 103 27.93 -12.87 -1.85
N THR A 104 27.07 -13.54 -1.11
CA THR A 104 25.95 -14.32 -1.64
C THR A 104 24.63 -13.54 -1.60
N ILE A 105 24.68 -12.23 -1.33
CA ILE A 105 23.48 -11.41 -1.15
C ILE A 105 23.39 -10.36 -2.26
N SER A 106 22.41 -10.50 -3.12
CA SER A 106 22.04 -9.50 -4.13
C SER A 106 20.94 -8.61 -3.58
N THR A 107 21.05 -7.30 -3.73
CA THR A 107 20.11 -6.33 -3.20
C THR A 107 19.57 -5.37 -4.26
N GLY A 108 18.46 -4.71 -3.94
CA GLY A 108 17.95 -3.59 -4.70
C GLY A 108 17.09 -2.71 -3.78
N VAL A 109 17.27 -1.40 -3.88
CA VAL A 109 16.47 -0.43 -3.13
C VAL A 109 15.51 0.28 -4.08
N PHE A 110 14.24 0.29 -3.72
CA PHE A 110 13.19 0.87 -4.54
C PHE A 110 12.49 2.01 -3.81
N THR A 111 12.21 3.09 -4.53
CA THR A 111 11.25 4.09 -4.12
C THR A 111 9.88 3.68 -4.64
N VAL A 112 8.94 3.56 -3.73
CA VAL A 112 7.60 3.03 -3.98
C VAL A 112 6.55 4.06 -3.59
N HIS A 113 5.54 4.23 -4.42
CA HIS A 113 4.35 5.00 -4.09
C HIS A 113 3.15 4.07 -3.97
N VAL A 114 2.55 4.04 -2.79
CA VAL A 114 1.33 3.27 -2.52
C VAL A 114 0.18 4.22 -2.31
N ASP A 115 -0.87 4.08 -3.09
CA ASP A 115 -2.10 4.83 -2.95
C ASP A 115 -3.12 4.03 -2.17
N ILE A 116 -3.71 4.66 -1.15
CA ILE A 116 -4.84 4.13 -0.40
C ILE A 116 -6.07 4.96 -0.73
N GLY A 117 -7.04 4.35 -1.37
CA GLY A 117 -8.37 4.89 -1.53
C GLY A 117 -9.21 4.63 -0.29
N ILE A 118 -9.83 5.67 0.23
CA ILE A 118 -10.77 5.63 1.34
C ILE A 118 -12.14 5.93 0.76
N HIS A 119 -13.02 4.93 0.75
CA HIS A 119 -14.32 5.05 0.12
C HIS A 119 -15.42 4.98 1.18
N GLY A 120 -16.30 5.97 1.17
CA GLY A 120 -17.44 6.05 2.07
C GLY A 120 -18.74 6.14 1.30
N ASP A 121 -19.82 5.68 1.93
CA ASP A 121 -21.17 5.80 1.42
C ASP A 121 -21.85 7.09 1.94
N LYS A 122 -22.75 7.63 1.16
CA LYS A 122 -23.76 8.63 1.50
C LYS A 122 -23.33 9.94 2.18
N SER A 123 -22.27 9.95 3.00
CA SER A 123 -21.79 11.17 3.64
C SER A 123 -20.27 11.29 3.62
N GLY A 124 -19.78 12.53 3.47
CA GLY A 124 -18.35 12.82 3.58
C GLY A 124 -17.76 12.50 4.96
N ASP A 125 -18.61 12.43 5.99
CA ASP A 125 -18.21 12.14 7.37
C ASP A 125 -17.55 10.78 7.50
N THR A 126 -18.11 9.76 6.84
CA THR A 126 -17.57 8.39 6.85
C THR A 126 -16.14 8.33 6.31
N VAL A 127 -15.88 9.06 5.22
CA VAL A 127 -14.52 9.15 4.64
C VAL A 127 -13.58 9.87 5.60
N LEU A 128 -14.04 10.92 6.24
CA LEU A 128 -13.26 11.67 7.22
C LEU A 128 -12.90 10.81 8.44
N TRP A 129 -13.87 10.06 8.99
CA TRP A 129 -13.63 9.14 10.10
C TRP A 129 -12.61 8.05 9.72
N LEU A 130 -12.79 7.42 8.57
CA LEU A 130 -11.85 6.41 8.09
C LEU A 130 -10.45 6.98 7.87
N TYR A 131 -10.33 8.22 7.38
CA TYR A 131 -9.06 8.87 7.20
C TYR A 131 -8.29 9.06 8.53
N TYR A 132 -8.95 9.54 9.57
CA TYR A 132 -8.31 9.71 10.88
C TYR A 132 -8.00 8.37 11.55
N ILE A 133 -8.89 7.39 11.41
CA ILE A 133 -8.65 6.01 11.87
C ILE A 133 -7.43 5.41 11.17
N MET A 134 -7.34 5.52 9.87
CA MET A 134 -6.19 5.07 9.07
C MET A 134 -4.91 5.77 9.54
N SER A 135 -4.94 7.09 9.68
CA SER A 135 -3.80 7.89 10.12
C SER A 135 -3.29 7.40 11.48
N TYR A 136 -4.18 7.22 12.45
CA TYR A 136 -3.82 6.68 13.75
C TYR A 136 -3.18 5.29 13.67
N ILE A 137 -3.75 4.40 12.84
CA ILE A 137 -3.21 3.06 12.61
C ILE A 137 -1.78 3.14 12.11
N PHE A 138 -1.50 3.96 11.10
CA PHE A 138 -0.16 4.10 10.55
C PHE A 138 0.82 4.73 11.54
N PHE A 139 0.42 5.72 12.32
CA PHE A 139 1.27 6.26 13.38
C PHE A 139 1.62 5.20 14.42
N LYS A 140 0.64 4.42 14.85
CA LYS A 140 0.83 3.36 15.86
C LYS A 140 1.65 2.18 15.33
N GLN A 141 1.45 1.81 14.06
CA GLN A 141 2.03 0.61 13.45
C GLN A 141 3.24 0.90 12.55
N LYS A 142 3.75 2.13 12.50
CA LYS A 142 4.89 2.51 11.66
C LYS A 142 6.08 1.56 11.81
N ARG A 143 6.47 1.27 13.05
CA ARG A 143 7.59 0.36 13.35
C ARG A 143 7.34 -1.08 12.88
N VAL A 144 6.09 -1.50 12.77
CA VAL A 144 5.75 -2.84 12.24
C VAL A 144 5.99 -2.86 10.74
N ALA A 145 5.54 -1.83 10.00
CA ALA A 145 5.81 -1.69 8.58
C ALA A 145 7.32 -1.66 8.29
N GLU A 146 8.08 -0.88 9.07
CA GLU A 146 9.55 -0.78 8.93
C GLU A 146 10.25 -2.12 9.16
N ARG A 147 9.84 -2.89 10.17
CA ARG A 147 10.39 -4.24 10.42
C ARG A 147 10.06 -5.24 9.31
N LEU A 148 9.00 -5.01 8.55
CA LEU A 148 8.63 -5.80 7.38
C LEU A 148 9.30 -5.32 6.10
N GLY A 149 10.22 -4.35 6.19
CA GLY A 149 11.00 -3.84 5.07
C GLY A 149 10.36 -2.67 4.31
N LEU A 150 9.26 -2.10 4.82
CA LEU A 150 8.60 -0.95 4.22
C LEU A 150 8.87 0.30 5.04
N GLN A 151 9.79 1.15 4.59
CA GLN A 151 10.08 2.43 5.23
C GLN A 151 9.10 3.50 4.74
N LEU A 152 8.22 3.94 5.62
CA LEU A 152 7.25 5.01 5.33
C LEU A 152 7.90 6.37 5.55
N HIS A 153 7.97 7.21 4.50
CA HIS A 153 8.59 8.54 4.57
C HIS A 153 7.56 9.65 4.77
N THR A 154 6.73 9.83 3.75
CA THR A 154 5.73 10.90 3.73
C THR A 154 4.43 10.38 3.18
N TRP A 155 3.32 11.03 3.52
CA TRP A 155 2.06 10.85 2.82
C TRP A 155 1.46 12.19 2.39
N GLN A 156 0.64 12.13 1.38
CA GLN A 156 -0.15 13.25 0.88
C GLN A 156 -1.59 12.78 0.75
N ALA A 157 -2.52 13.54 1.29
CA ALA A 157 -3.94 13.27 1.14
C ALA A 157 -4.59 14.28 0.20
N SER A 158 -5.52 13.84 -0.62
CA SER A 158 -6.32 14.69 -1.50
C SER A 158 -7.72 14.11 -1.64
N ASP A 159 -8.71 15.00 -1.68
CA ASP A 159 -10.05 14.62 -2.05
C ASP A 159 -10.08 14.45 -3.57
N TYR A 160 -10.55 13.29 -3.99
CA TYR A 160 -10.57 12.96 -5.42
C TYR A 160 -11.79 13.58 -6.07
N ASN A 161 -11.58 14.34 -7.14
CA ASN A 161 -12.66 14.69 -8.04
C ASN A 161 -13.15 13.42 -8.72
N LYS A 162 -14.43 13.11 -8.55
CA LYS A 162 -15.11 11.95 -9.12
C LYS A 162 -14.62 11.65 -10.52
N ASN A 163 -13.97 10.53 -10.69
CA ASN A 163 -13.83 9.95 -12.02
C ASN A 163 -15.00 8.98 -12.19
N ASP A 164 -16.03 9.42 -12.91
CA ASP A 164 -17.30 8.71 -13.10
C ASP A 164 -17.16 7.31 -13.70
N GLN A 165 -15.97 6.98 -14.22
CA GLN A 165 -15.68 5.65 -14.78
C GLN A 165 -15.44 4.58 -13.72
N TYR A 166 -15.00 4.96 -12.50
CA TYR A 166 -14.53 4.01 -11.51
C TYR A 166 -15.27 4.06 -10.18
N VAL A 167 -16.05 5.11 -9.94
CA VAL A 167 -16.72 5.33 -8.65
C VAL A 167 -18.19 5.61 -8.91
N ALA A 168 -19.09 4.87 -8.26
CA ALA A 168 -20.52 5.10 -8.35
C ALA A 168 -20.89 6.52 -7.87
N GLU A 169 -21.97 7.10 -8.39
CA GLU A 169 -22.36 8.51 -8.19
C GLU A 169 -22.48 8.95 -6.73
N ASN A 170 -22.71 8.03 -5.81
CA ASN A 170 -22.94 8.31 -4.39
C ASN A 170 -21.78 7.91 -3.48
N VAL A 171 -20.59 7.68 -4.02
CA VAL A 171 -19.40 7.30 -3.27
C VAL A 171 -18.49 8.50 -3.10
N TRP A 172 -18.20 8.81 -1.84
CA TRP A 172 -17.19 9.80 -1.49
C TRP A 172 -15.85 9.10 -1.37
N SER A 173 -14.79 9.71 -1.90
CA SER A 173 -13.45 9.11 -1.88
C SER A 173 -12.40 10.14 -1.52
N ARG A 174 -11.46 9.71 -0.67
CA ARG A 174 -10.22 10.42 -0.38
C ARG A 174 -9.06 9.51 -0.71
N TRP A 175 -8.04 10.06 -1.33
CA TRP A 175 -6.83 9.33 -1.68
C TRP A 175 -5.67 9.78 -0.81
N VAL A 176 -4.93 8.79 -0.35
CA VAL A 176 -3.71 9.01 0.44
C VAL A 176 -2.57 8.30 -0.25
N ARG A 177 -1.60 9.07 -0.71
CA ARG A 177 -0.37 8.56 -1.32
C ARG A 177 0.73 8.49 -0.28
N PHE A 178 1.28 7.31 -0.08
CA PHE A 178 2.48 7.09 0.71
C PHE A 178 3.69 7.00 -0.21
N ARG A 179 4.73 7.77 0.11
CA ARG A 179 6.07 7.54 -0.43
C ARG A 179 6.82 6.65 0.54
N CYS A 180 7.30 5.53 0.04
CA CYS A 180 7.99 4.51 0.81
C CYS A 180 9.32 4.17 0.16
N THR A 181 10.19 3.52 0.93
CA THR A 181 11.36 2.81 0.39
C THR A 181 11.28 1.36 0.81
N THR A 182 11.56 0.46 -0.12
CA THR A 182 11.72 -0.97 0.14
C THR A 182 13.14 -1.40 -0.18
N GLN A 183 13.63 -2.38 0.55
CA GLN A 183 14.88 -3.05 0.25
C GLN A 183 14.58 -4.53 0.04
N ASN A 184 14.76 -4.98 -1.18
CA ASN A 184 14.68 -6.37 -1.56
C ASN A 184 16.07 -6.99 -1.50
N TRP A 185 16.18 -8.20 -1.01
CA TRP A 185 17.43 -8.93 -0.98
C TRP A 185 17.20 -10.41 -1.28
N LEU A 186 18.14 -10.97 -2.02
CA LEU A 186 18.20 -12.38 -2.37
C LEU A 186 19.50 -12.95 -1.81
N GLU A 187 19.38 -13.87 -0.88
CA GLU A 187 20.49 -14.66 -0.40
C GLU A 187 20.66 -15.85 -1.35
N ASP A 188 21.80 -15.91 -1.96
CA ASP A 188 22.12 -16.94 -2.93
C ASP A 188 22.63 -18.17 -2.17
N GLU A 189 21.77 -19.14 -1.94
CA GLU A 189 22.20 -20.46 -1.51
C GLU A 189 22.82 -21.15 -2.73
N ALA A 190 24.11 -20.89 -2.95
CA ALA A 190 24.92 -21.53 -3.95
C ALA A 190 24.30 -21.51 -5.37
N PHE A 191 24.55 -20.46 -6.13
CA PHE A 191 24.70 -20.64 -7.55
C PHE A 191 25.87 -21.62 -7.72
N THR A 192 25.59 -22.89 -7.84
CA THR A 192 26.48 -23.73 -8.61
C THR A 192 26.61 -23.01 -9.93
N GLU A 193 27.86 -22.55 -10.24
CA GLU A 193 28.19 -22.08 -11.57
C GLU A 193 27.59 -23.09 -12.55
N THR A 194 26.46 -22.72 -13.17
CA THR A 194 26.00 -23.42 -14.34
C THR A 194 27.00 -23.00 -15.41
N ASP A 195 28.14 -23.70 -15.41
CA ASP A 195 29.02 -23.75 -16.54
C ASP A 195 28.13 -24.00 -17.76
N ASP A 196 28.22 -23.09 -18.69
CA ASP A 196 27.67 -23.18 -20.03
C ASP A 196 26.11 -23.10 -20.16
N LEU A 197 25.55 -21.93 -20.02
CA LEU A 197 24.46 -21.54 -20.90
C LEU A 197 25.01 -21.42 -22.33
N LYS A 198 25.20 -22.54 -22.99
CA LYS A 198 25.33 -22.59 -24.45
C LYS A 198 23.97 -22.26 -25.01
N THR A 199 23.73 -20.98 -25.24
CA THR A 199 22.61 -20.53 -26.07
C THR A 199 22.99 -20.92 -27.50
N GLU A 200 22.66 -22.16 -27.91
CA GLU A 200 22.57 -22.48 -29.32
C GLU A 200 21.42 -21.69 -29.91
N VAL A 201 21.72 -20.51 -30.42
CA VAL A 201 20.76 -19.77 -31.26
C VAL A 201 20.81 -20.46 -32.61
N THR A 202 19.95 -21.45 -32.81
CA THR A 202 19.65 -22.02 -34.13
C THR A 202 18.89 -20.97 -34.93
N TYR A 203 19.58 -20.25 -35.77
CA TYR A 203 18.93 -19.48 -36.84
C TYR A 203 18.38 -20.48 -37.85
N GLU A 204 17.09 -20.75 -37.84
CA GLU A 204 16.41 -21.30 -39.00
C GLU A 204 16.48 -20.25 -40.12
N SER A 205 17.28 -20.48 -41.12
CA SER A 205 17.26 -19.71 -42.35
C SER A 205 15.87 -19.90 -42.99
N ILE A 206 15.06 -18.85 -42.96
CA ILE A 206 13.85 -18.79 -43.78
C ILE A 206 14.35 -18.90 -45.23
N GLY A 207 14.08 -20.05 -45.84
CA GLY A 207 14.41 -20.30 -47.22
C GLY A 207 13.79 -19.24 -48.14
N ASP A 208 14.65 -18.67 -48.94
CA ASP A 208 14.32 -17.78 -50.04
C ASP A 208 13.54 -18.61 -51.10
N ASN A 209 12.21 -18.53 -51.01
CA ASN A 209 11.36 -19.06 -52.08
C ASN A 209 11.35 -18.05 -53.22
N GLY A 210 12.39 -18.17 -54.06
CA GLY A 210 12.39 -17.50 -55.34
C GLY A 210 11.23 -18.01 -56.24
N ASP A 211 10.19 -17.23 -56.30
CA ASP A 211 9.16 -17.40 -57.34
C ASP A 211 9.72 -16.89 -58.65
N ASP A 212 10.15 -17.82 -59.49
CA ASP A 212 10.30 -17.64 -60.92
C ASP A 212 8.92 -17.34 -61.53
N LEU A 213 8.71 -16.12 -61.93
CA LEU A 213 7.66 -15.76 -62.87
C LEU A 213 8.26 -15.64 -64.27
N SER A 214 8.06 -16.66 -65.05
CA SER A 214 8.12 -16.63 -66.51
C SER A 214 6.71 -16.50 -67.09
#